data_aaf912df051c94f72de25ec511c8791a
#
_entry.id   aaf912df051c94f72de25ec511c8791a
#
_cell.length_a   1.000
_cell.length_b   1.000
_cell.length_c   1.000
_cell.angle_alpha   90.00
_cell.angle_beta   90.00
_cell.angle_gamma   90.00
#
_symmetry.space_group_name_H-M   'P 1'
#
loop_
_entity.id
_entity.type
_entity.pdbx_description
1 polymer ?
#
loop_
_entity_poly.entity_id
_entity_poly.type
_entity_poly.pdbx_seq_one_letter_code
_entity_poly.pdbx_strand_id
1 'polypeptide(L)'
;MGNKLNLARSIEGVMLYPLTSLRPKTSKFRQMALIEENTQFDADKLTANVVGIAADVGKHDSGMHHHHKGQLLYAPQGCMTFALDDSICILPPTKAVWIPPHTPHRAIMTNVVAYRSVYFDCDKFSCPKSIVMIEVNDLLKALINKMALWEWDIEQTKTNATTILFWEEFYQAKQFELTLPLPSDRRLASFRNAMTKDGFIAPDLNHLSKTIGASSKTITRLFKSETGMSYQDWRQQWRLLKAIELLCEERQVSDVAHCLEFSSDSAFIAFFKKQTGQTPLSFMKHRTLL
;
A
#
# COMPACT_ATOMS: atom_id res chain seq x y z
N MET A 1 -8.69 -13.67 65.62
CA MET A 1 -9.43 -14.90 65.27
C MET A 1 -10.11 -14.67 63.93
N GLY A 2 -9.84 -15.54 62.96
CA GLY A 2 -10.62 -15.63 61.71
C GLY A 2 -9.94 -15.25 60.43
N ASN A 3 -8.96 -16.02 59.98
CA ASN A 3 -8.47 -16.04 58.60
C ASN A 3 -9.61 -16.47 57.66
N LYS A 4 -9.82 -15.70 56.57
CA LYS A 4 -10.45 -16.22 55.38
C LYS A 4 -9.48 -16.09 54.19
N LEU A 5 -8.92 -17.24 53.84
CA LEU A 5 -8.25 -17.46 52.56
C LEU A 5 -9.28 -17.29 51.42
N ASN A 6 -9.00 -16.43 50.47
CA ASN A 6 -9.61 -16.48 49.16
C ASN A 6 -8.57 -16.97 48.14
N LEU A 7 -8.78 -18.20 47.68
CA LEU A 7 -8.08 -18.79 46.56
C LEU A 7 -8.52 -18.05 45.28
N ALA A 8 -7.63 -17.24 44.69
CA ALA A 8 -7.71 -16.84 43.30
C ALA A 8 -6.89 -17.83 42.47
N ARG A 9 -7.58 -18.56 41.58
CA ARG A 9 -6.96 -19.45 40.60
C ARG A 9 -6.18 -18.63 39.61
N SER A 10 -4.88 -18.90 39.54
CA SER A 10 -4.02 -18.41 38.46
C SER A 10 -4.38 -19.13 37.16
N ILE A 11 -4.63 -18.34 36.11
CA ILE A 11 -4.55 -18.80 34.72
C ILE A 11 -3.18 -18.35 34.22
N GLU A 12 -2.28 -19.32 34.09
CA GLU A 12 -0.94 -19.13 33.56
C GLU A 12 -1.00 -18.87 32.05
N GLY A 13 -0.16 -17.93 31.60
CA GLY A 13 0.50 -18.09 30.32
C GLY A 13 0.13 -17.16 29.20
N VAL A 14 0.09 -15.83 29.40
CA VAL A 14 0.43 -14.89 28.32
C VAL A 14 1.23 -13.77 28.93
N MET A 15 2.55 -13.83 28.78
CA MET A 15 3.43 -12.71 29.10
C MET A 15 3.31 -11.65 28.00
N LEU A 16 2.54 -10.62 28.27
CA LEU A 16 2.62 -9.36 27.55
C LEU A 16 3.92 -8.65 28.00
N TYR A 17 4.94 -8.67 27.15
CA TYR A 17 6.13 -7.84 27.37
C TYR A 17 5.78 -6.39 27.07
N PRO A 18 5.95 -5.45 28.02
CA PRO A 18 5.89 -4.03 27.72
C PRO A 18 7.09 -3.67 26.84
N LEU A 19 6.85 -3.02 25.71
CA LEU A 19 7.86 -2.55 24.74
C LEU A 19 8.71 -1.36 25.24
N THR A 20 8.78 -1.14 26.55
CA THR A 20 9.60 -0.08 27.13
C THR A 20 10.61 -0.66 28.11
N SER A 21 11.86 -0.69 27.71
CA SER A 21 13.10 -0.86 28.50
C SER A 21 13.89 -2.15 28.26
N LEU A 22 14.50 -2.29 27.09
CA LEU A 22 15.75 -3.03 26.95
C LEU A 22 16.65 -2.29 25.95
N ARG A 23 17.30 -1.21 26.41
CA ARG A 23 18.53 -0.72 25.77
C ARG A 23 19.70 -1.43 26.45
N PRO A 24 20.39 -2.36 25.82
CA PRO A 24 21.70 -2.77 26.27
C PRO A 24 22.69 -1.62 25.96
N LYS A 25 23.32 -1.07 26.99
CA LYS A 25 24.51 -0.23 26.86
C LYS A 25 25.64 -1.12 26.37
N THR A 26 26.33 -0.65 25.30
CA THR A 26 27.60 -1.13 24.71
C THR A 26 27.47 -2.30 23.71
N SER A 27 27.46 -1.98 22.44
CA SER A 27 28.32 -2.50 21.36
C SER A 27 27.80 -2.05 20.01
N LYS A 28 28.68 -1.79 19.03
CA LYS A 28 28.48 -1.44 17.62
C LYS A 28 27.01 -1.34 17.22
N PHE A 29 26.56 -0.16 16.82
CA PHE A 29 25.20 0.06 16.33
C PHE A 29 24.82 -1.05 15.35
N ARG A 30 24.02 -2.04 15.79
CA ARG A 30 23.28 -2.90 14.88
C ARG A 30 22.29 -1.99 14.15
N GLN A 31 22.50 -1.80 12.86
CA GLN A 31 21.56 -1.05 12.04
C GLN A 31 20.27 -1.87 11.97
N MET A 32 19.26 -1.42 12.68
CA MET A 32 17.97 -2.11 12.77
C MET A 32 17.12 -1.76 11.54
N ALA A 33 16.47 -2.74 10.98
CA ALA A 33 15.51 -2.58 9.89
C ALA A 33 14.24 -1.78 10.28
N LEU A 34 13.99 -1.60 11.57
CA LEU A 34 12.94 -0.70 12.07
C LEU A 34 13.48 0.73 12.07
N ILE A 35 12.92 1.58 11.22
CA ILE A 35 13.33 2.98 11.06
C ILE A 35 12.29 3.94 11.59
N GLU A 36 12.74 5.11 12.08
CA GLU A 36 11.86 6.20 12.49
C GLU A 36 11.40 7.01 11.27
N GLU A 37 10.27 7.70 11.37
CA GLU A 37 9.59 8.43 10.29
C GLU A 37 10.50 9.38 9.49
N ASN A 38 11.49 10.01 10.16
CA ASN A 38 12.40 10.98 9.56
C ASN A 38 13.78 10.41 9.18
N THR A 39 13.95 9.08 9.23
CA THR A 39 15.23 8.46 8.90
C THR A 39 15.47 8.50 7.39
N GLN A 40 16.57 9.13 6.97
CA GLN A 40 17.02 9.02 5.58
C GLN A 40 17.56 7.60 5.35
N PHE A 41 16.87 6.87 4.50
CA PHE A 41 17.24 5.50 4.13
C PHE A 41 17.52 5.43 2.63
N ASP A 42 18.57 4.69 2.29
CA ASP A 42 18.98 4.42 0.91
C ASP A 42 19.42 2.95 0.80
N ALA A 43 18.57 2.13 0.19
CA ALA A 43 18.81 0.70 0.02
C ALA A 43 20.05 0.40 -0.84
N ASP A 44 20.42 1.31 -1.73
CA ASP A 44 21.52 1.12 -2.66
C ASP A 44 22.90 1.26 -1.98
N LYS A 45 22.95 1.92 -0.82
CA LYS A 45 24.18 2.00 0.00
C LYS A 45 24.50 0.73 0.78
N LEU A 46 23.56 -0.21 0.83
CA LEU A 46 23.71 -1.47 1.55
C LEU A 46 24.14 -2.59 0.59
N THR A 47 25.19 -3.31 0.96
CA THR A 47 25.76 -4.39 0.13
C THR A 47 25.01 -5.72 0.21
N ALA A 48 24.08 -5.86 1.16
CA ALA A 48 23.27 -7.06 1.29
C ALA A 48 22.40 -7.32 0.05
N ASN A 49 22.29 -8.59 -0.34
CA ASN A 49 21.47 -8.99 -1.49
C ASN A 49 19.98 -8.80 -1.25
N VAL A 50 19.55 -8.85 0.02
CA VAL A 50 18.18 -8.57 0.46
C VAL A 50 18.25 -7.59 1.63
N VAL A 51 17.50 -6.48 1.52
CA VAL A 51 17.45 -5.43 2.53
C VAL A 51 16.00 -5.20 2.93
N GLY A 52 15.69 -5.34 4.20
CA GLY A 52 14.37 -5.10 4.74
C GLY A 52 14.24 -3.74 5.42
N ILE A 53 13.06 -3.12 5.38
CA ILE A 53 12.67 -1.98 6.19
C ILE A 53 11.28 -2.22 6.74
N ALA A 54 11.11 -1.90 8.02
CA ALA A 54 9.82 -1.79 8.67
C ALA A 54 9.71 -0.41 9.34
N ALA A 55 8.56 0.23 9.20
CA ALA A 55 8.26 1.49 9.86
C ALA A 55 6.75 1.60 10.10
N ASP A 56 6.36 2.34 11.13
CA ASP A 56 5.01 2.84 11.26
C ASP A 56 5.08 4.33 10.88
N VAL A 57 4.46 4.65 9.74
CA VAL A 57 4.59 5.96 9.10
C VAL A 57 3.24 6.66 9.13
N GLY A 58 3.22 7.89 9.60
CA GLY A 58 2.06 8.77 9.54
C GLY A 58 1.85 9.37 8.15
N LYS A 59 1.44 10.63 8.09
CA LYS A 59 1.33 11.34 6.81
C LYS A 59 2.72 11.52 6.20
N HIS A 60 2.98 10.84 5.09
CA HIS A 60 4.30 10.82 4.44
C HIS A 60 4.17 10.80 2.92
N ASP A 61 5.14 11.38 2.28
CA ASP A 61 5.29 11.41 0.84
C ASP A 61 6.78 11.23 0.50
N SER A 62 7.10 10.11 -0.12
CA SER A 62 8.49 9.79 -0.46
C SER A 62 9.08 10.70 -1.56
N GLY A 63 8.24 11.49 -2.25
CA GLY A 63 8.63 12.11 -3.51
C GLY A 63 8.88 11.09 -4.62
N MET A 64 8.99 11.57 -5.86
CA MET A 64 9.36 10.72 -6.99
C MET A 64 10.84 10.34 -6.88
N HIS A 65 11.16 9.04 -6.85
CA HIS A 65 12.52 8.52 -6.74
C HIS A 65 12.63 7.15 -7.44
N HIS A 66 13.85 6.65 -7.57
CA HIS A 66 14.16 5.31 -8.05
C HIS A 66 15.38 4.76 -7.30
N HIS A 67 15.63 3.47 -7.40
CA HIS A 67 16.78 2.77 -6.82
C HIS A 67 17.26 1.64 -7.73
N HIS A 68 18.48 1.14 -7.49
CA HIS A 68 19.10 0.07 -8.28
C HIS A 68 18.56 -1.33 -7.91
N LYS A 69 18.11 -1.50 -6.66
CA LYS A 69 17.49 -2.75 -6.22
C LYS A 69 16.02 -2.78 -6.65
N GLY A 70 15.50 -3.97 -6.96
CA GLY A 70 14.06 -4.18 -7.06
C GLY A 70 13.41 -4.10 -5.68
N GLN A 71 12.18 -3.60 -5.57
CA GLN A 71 11.48 -3.37 -4.32
C GLN A 71 10.14 -4.09 -4.29
N LEU A 72 9.87 -4.82 -3.21
CA LEU A 72 8.52 -5.19 -2.82
C LEU A 72 8.01 -4.20 -1.79
N LEU A 73 6.86 -3.59 -2.07
CA LEU A 73 6.20 -2.62 -1.20
C LEU A 73 4.89 -3.20 -0.67
N TYR A 74 4.67 -3.15 0.65
CA TYR A 74 3.53 -3.73 1.33
C TYR A 74 3.13 -2.92 2.56
N ALA A 75 1.82 -2.85 2.85
CA ALA A 75 1.28 -2.25 4.06
C ALA A 75 0.33 -3.23 4.76
N PRO A 76 0.76 -3.97 5.80
CA PRO A 76 -0.11 -4.88 6.55
C PRO A 76 -1.25 -4.17 7.27
N GLN A 77 -1.14 -2.87 7.54
CA GLN A 77 -2.20 -2.01 8.10
C GLN A 77 -2.20 -0.66 7.40
N GLY A 78 -3.39 -0.10 7.20
CA GLY A 78 -3.60 1.13 6.45
C GLY A 78 -3.60 0.90 4.95
N CYS A 79 -3.61 1.97 4.19
CA CYS A 79 -3.49 1.97 2.73
C CYS A 79 -2.44 2.98 2.32
N MET A 80 -1.76 2.71 1.22
CA MET A 80 -0.88 3.70 0.61
C MET A 80 -1.24 3.89 -0.86
N THR A 81 -1.06 5.11 -1.36
CA THR A 81 -1.10 5.39 -2.79
C THR A 81 0.29 5.19 -3.35
N PHE A 82 0.38 4.35 -4.36
CA PHE A 82 1.58 4.16 -5.16
C PHE A 82 1.38 4.88 -6.50
N ALA A 83 2.28 5.78 -6.84
CA ALA A 83 2.19 6.57 -8.05
C ALA A 83 3.41 6.35 -8.94
N LEU A 84 3.15 6.25 -10.24
CA LEU A 84 4.11 6.30 -11.33
C LEU A 84 3.94 7.62 -12.08
N ASP A 85 4.77 7.89 -13.09
CA ASP A 85 4.63 9.10 -13.92
C ASP A 85 3.28 9.14 -14.65
N ASP A 86 2.78 7.98 -15.08
CA ASP A 86 1.61 7.83 -15.93
C ASP A 86 0.41 7.12 -15.27
N SER A 87 0.54 6.68 -14.05
CA SER A 87 -0.52 5.93 -13.38
C SER A 87 -0.43 5.97 -11.85
N ILE A 88 -1.56 5.71 -11.21
CA ILE A 88 -1.67 5.56 -9.76
C ILE A 88 -2.37 4.27 -9.40
N CYS A 89 -2.05 3.72 -8.25
CA CYS A 89 -2.82 2.66 -7.62
C CYS A 89 -2.91 2.84 -6.11
N ILE A 90 -3.84 2.15 -5.49
CA ILE A 90 -3.96 2.08 -4.03
C ILE A 90 -3.63 0.65 -3.59
N LEU A 91 -2.75 0.54 -2.60
CA LEU A 91 -2.33 -0.72 -2.00
C LEU A 91 -3.06 -0.92 -0.66
N PRO A 92 -4.13 -1.74 -0.63
CA PRO A 92 -4.74 -2.18 0.61
C PRO A 92 -3.90 -3.27 1.28
N PRO A 93 -4.17 -3.62 2.55
CA PRO A 93 -3.41 -4.62 3.31
C PRO A 93 -3.38 -6.03 2.71
N THR A 94 -4.24 -6.31 1.72
CA THR A 94 -4.30 -7.59 1.00
C THR A 94 -3.44 -7.64 -0.26
N LYS A 95 -2.73 -6.55 -0.59
CA LYS A 95 -1.97 -6.43 -1.83
C LYS A 95 -0.56 -5.92 -1.56
N ALA A 96 0.38 -6.40 -2.37
CA ALA A 96 1.74 -5.86 -2.44
C ALA A 96 2.08 -5.52 -3.89
N VAL A 97 3.00 -4.58 -4.08
CA VAL A 97 3.52 -4.22 -5.40
C VAL A 97 5.01 -4.52 -5.47
N TRP A 98 5.39 -5.19 -6.55
CA TRP A 98 6.77 -5.33 -6.98
C TRP A 98 7.12 -4.19 -7.93
N ILE A 99 8.24 -3.53 -7.68
CA ILE A 99 8.78 -2.42 -8.44
C ILE A 99 10.15 -2.84 -8.96
N PRO A 100 10.35 -2.96 -10.29
CA PRO A 100 11.65 -3.31 -10.85
C PRO A 100 12.71 -2.25 -10.58
N PRO A 101 14.01 -2.60 -10.67
CA PRO A 101 15.11 -1.65 -10.62
C PRO A 101 14.90 -0.46 -11.55
N HIS A 102 15.39 0.71 -11.15
CA HIS A 102 15.38 1.96 -11.93
C HIS A 102 14.00 2.49 -12.34
N THR A 103 12.93 1.97 -11.76
CA THR A 103 11.56 2.42 -12.05
C THR A 103 11.23 3.65 -11.20
N PRO A 104 11.00 4.84 -11.79
CA PRO A 104 10.55 6.01 -11.03
C PRO A 104 9.20 5.76 -10.38
N HIS A 105 9.11 6.03 -9.08
CA HIS A 105 7.87 5.81 -8.32
C HIS A 105 7.80 6.71 -7.08
N ARG A 106 6.60 6.79 -6.50
CA ARG A 106 6.30 7.59 -5.31
C ARG A 106 5.31 6.84 -4.45
N ALA A 107 5.55 6.79 -3.15
CA ALA A 107 4.63 6.24 -2.15
C ALA A 107 4.05 7.39 -1.31
N ILE A 108 2.73 7.47 -1.22
CA ILE A 108 2.01 8.51 -0.48
C ILE A 108 1.14 7.83 0.57
N MET A 109 1.29 8.23 1.82
CA MET A 109 0.50 7.78 2.96
C MET A 109 -0.23 8.98 3.55
N THR A 110 -1.55 8.88 3.68
CA THR A 110 -2.40 9.94 4.24
C THR A 110 -2.70 9.71 5.72
N ASN A 111 -2.53 8.47 6.21
CA ASN A 111 -2.77 8.04 7.57
C ASN A 111 -1.64 7.15 8.08
N VAL A 112 -1.72 6.72 9.34
CA VAL A 112 -0.76 5.78 9.90
C VAL A 112 -0.82 4.46 9.16
N VAL A 113 0.31 4.08 8.60
CA VAL A 113 0.50 2.87 7.80
C VAL A 113 1.64 2.07 8.38
N ALA A 114 1.40 0.79 8.66
CA ALA A 114 2.48 -0.14 8.92
C ALA A 114 3.20 -0.42 7.59
N TYR A 115 4.30 0.26 7.35
CA TYR A 115 5.08 0.18 6.12
C TYR A 115 6.06 -0.99 6.19
N ARG A 116 6.10 -1.79 5.13
CA ARG A 116 7.08 -2.87 4.92
C ARG A 116 7.63 -2.76 3.52
N SER A 117 8.94 -2.74 3.43
CA SER A 117 9.63 -2.77 2.14
C SER A 117 10.76 -3.80 2.18
N VAL A 118 10.88 -4.58 1.12
CA VAL A 118 11.97 -5.54 0.93
C VAL A 118 12.62 -5.28 -0.42
N TYR A 119 13.90 -4.96 -0.39
CA TYR A 119 14.70 -4.68 -1.58
C TYR A 119 15.55 -5.89 -1.93
N PHE A 120 15.67 -6.16 -3.23
CA PHE A 120 16.41 -7.30 -3.78
C PHE A 120 17.44 -6.85 -4.80
N ASP A 121 18.64 -7.38 -4.71
CA ASP A 121 19.65 -7.27 -5.75
C ASP A 121 19.26 -8.18 -6.93
N CYS A 122 18.72 -7.60 -7.99
CA CYS A 122 18.21 -8.34 -9.14
C CYS A 122 19.32 -8.96 -10.02
N ASP A 123 20.58 -8.69 -9.76
CA ASP A 123 21.69 -9.43 -10.35
C ASP A 123 21.91 -10.80 -9.68
N LYS A 124 21.38 -10.98 -8.47
CA LYS A 124 21.46 -12.21 -7.67
C LYS A 124 20.19 -13.04 -7.68
N PHE A 125 19.05 -12.43 -8.03
CA PHE A 125 17.74 -13.07 -8.04
C PHE A 125 17.06 -12.89 -9.40
N SER A 126 16.30 -13.91 -9.81
CA SER A 126 15.44 -13.81 -11.00
C SER A 126 14.20 -12.98 -10.67
N CYS A 127 14.31 -11.66 -10.75
CA CYS A 127 13.24 -10.73 -10.44
C CYS A 127 12.33 -10.45 -11.64
N PRO A 128 11.02 -10.14 -11.42
CA PRO A 128 10.16 -9.65 -12.50
C PRO A 128 10.69 -8.33 -13.09
N LYS A 129 10.61 -8.22 -14.42
CA LYS A 129 11.10 -7.02 -15.17
C LYS A 129 10.06 -5.93 -15.31
N SER A 130 8.83 -6.19 -14.91
CA SER A 130 7.72 -5.23 -14.94
C SER A 130 7.14 -5.06 -13.55
N ILE A 131 6.39 -3.99 -13.34
CA ILE A 131 5.60 -3.79 -12.14
C ILE A 131 4.57 -4.91 -12.05
N VAL A 132 4.48 -5.55 -10.88
CA VAL A 132 3.53 -6.64 -10.61
C VAL A 132 2.84 -6.37 -9.28
N MET A 133 1.52 -6.31 -9.29
CA MET A 133 0.73 -6.29 -8.07
C MET A 133 0.23 -7.71 -7.77
N ILE A 134 0.40 -8.15 -6.53
CA ILE A 134 0.05 -9.50 -6.10
C ILE A 134 -0.91 -9.49 -4.92
N GLU A 135 -1.68 -10.56 -4.78
CA GLU A 135 -2.43 -10.85 -3.57
C GLU A 135 -1.50 -11.42 -2.50
N VAL A 136 -1.64 -10.91 -1.27
CA VAL A 136 -0.82 -11.35 -0.14
C VAL A 136 -1.65 -12.29 0.72
N ASN A 137 -1.31 -13.59 0.68
CA ASN A 137 -1.84 -14.60 1.60
C ASN A 137 -1.10 -14.55 2.95
N ASP A 138 -1.56 -15.35 3.93
CA ASP A 138 -0.99 -15.32 5.28
C ASP A 138 0.49 -15.72 5.32
N LEU A 139 0.90 -16.70 4.51
CA LEU A 139 2.29 -17.12 4.45
C LEU A 139 3.17 -16.02 3.85
N LEU A 140 2.76 -15.44 2.74
CA LEU A 140 3.49 -14.35 2.09
C LEU A 140 3.59 -13.12 3.00
N LYS A 141 2.50 -12.80 3.73
CA LYS A 141 2.48 -11.75 4.77
C LYS A 141 3.52 -12.02 5.86
N ALA A 142 3.58 -13.26 6.38
CA ALA A 142 4.54 -13.64 7.40
C ALA A 142 6.00 -13.53 6.88
N LEU A 143 6.24 -13.97 5.65
CA LEU A 143 7.56 -13.87 5.00
C LEU A 143 7.97 -12.42 4.80
N ILE A 144 7.10 -11.57 4.26
CA ILE A 144 7.37 -10.13 4.06
C ILE A 144 7.68 -9.46 5.39
N ASN A 145 6.87 -9.69 6.44
CA ASN A 145 7.10 -9.12 7.76
C ASN A 145 8.45 -9.56 8.36
N LYS A 146 8.78 -10.86 8.23
CA LYS A 146 10.08 -11.39 8.69
C LYS A 146 11.24 -10.74 7.95
N MET A 147 11.16 -10.67 6.62
CA MET A 147 12.24 -10.13 5.77
C MET A 147 12.40 -8.62 5.97
N ALA A 148 11.31 -7.89 6.15
CA ALA A 148 11.34 -6.45 6.42
C ALA A 148 12.03 -6.09 7.76
N LEU A 149 12.15 -7.04 8.68
CA LEU A 149 12.77 -6.87 10.00
C LEU A 149 14.19 -7.46 10.10
N TRP A 150 14.76 -7.95 9.02
CA TRP A 150 16.13 -8.47 9.05
C TRP A 150 17.15 -7.36 9.37
N GLU A 151 18.14 -7.70 10.17
CA GLU A 151 19.33 -6.87 10.36
C GLU A 151 20.07 -6.73 9.01
N TRP A 152 20.55 -5.52 8.67
CA TRP A 152 21.15 -5.28 7.35
C TRP A 152 22.52 -5.95 7.13
N ASP A 153 23.14 -6.44 8.21
CA ASP A 153 24.38 -7.22 8.21
C ASP A 153 24.13 -8.72 8.44
N ILE A 154 22.87 -9.18 8.36
CA ILE A 154 22.54 -10.61 8.51
C ILE A 154 23.27 -11.46 7.48
N GLU A 155 23.84 -12.58 7.92
CA GLU A 155 24.49 -13.52 7.02
C GLU A 155 23.53 -14.11 6.00
N GLN A 156 23.90 -14.12 4.73
CA GLN A 156 23.08 -14.63 3.64
C GLN A 156 22.65 -16.10 3.86
N THR A 157 23.49 -16.92 4.44
CA THR A 157 23.17 -18.32 4.77
C THR A 157 21.94 -18.46 5.65
N LYS A 158 21.67 -17.50 6.53
CA LYS A 158 20.50 -17.47 7.43
C LYS A 158 19.22 -16.99 6.74
N THR A 159 19.33 -16.36 5.57
CA THR A 159 18.21 -15.76 4.82
C THR A 159 17.79 -16.59 3.61
N ASN A 160 18.67 -17.44 3.08
CA ASN A 160 18.47 -18.16 1.82
C ASN A 160 17.15 -18.95 1.76
N ALA A 161 16.85 -19.77 2.76
CA ALA A 161 15.63 -20.57 2.76
C ALA A 161 14.36 -19.72 2.76
N THR A 162 14.34 -18.66 3.56
CA THR A 162 13.20 -17.70 3.61
C THR A 162 13.06 -16.98 2.27
N THR A 163 14.16 -16.57 1.65
CA THR A 163 14.15 -15.85 0.36
C THR A 163 13.68 -16.76 -0.79
N ILE A 164 14.09 -18.04 -0.79
CA ILE A 164 13.61 -19.02 -1.78
C ILE A 164 12.09 -19.20 -1.64
N LEU A 165 11.62 -19.46 -0.43
CA LEU A 165 10.19 -19.63 -0.15
C LEU A 165 9.38 -18.38 -0.49
N PHE A 166 9.93 -17.19 -0.22
CA PHE A 166 9.30 -15.92 -0.61
C PHE A 166 9.08 -15.84 -2.12
N TRP A 167 10.08 -16.15 -2.93
CA TRP A 167 9.95 -16.09 -4.39
C TRP A 167 9.01 -17.16 -4.93
N GLU A 168 8.99 -18.36 -4.34
CA GLU A 168 8.03 -19.41 -4.66
C GLU A 168 6.59 -18.92 -4.44
N GLU A 169 6.29 -18.40 -3.26
CA GLU A 169 4.97 -17.84 -2.92
C GLU A 169 4.62 -16.61 -3.78
N PHE A 170 5.59 -15.74 -4.06
CA PHE A 170 5.40 -14.58 -4.91
C PHE A 170 4.94 -14.95 -6.32
N TYR A 171 5.59 -15.94 -6.95
CA TYR A 171 5.25 -16.36 -8.32
C TYR A 171 3.95 -17.15 -8.40
N GLN A 172 3.52 -17.78 -7.31
CA GLN A 172 2.23 -18.47 -7.22
C GLN A 172 1.07 -17.50 -6.88
N ALA A 173 1.38 -16.32 -6.36
CA ALA A 173 0.37 -15.37 -5.96
C ALA A 173 -0.46 -14.87 -7.15
N LYS A 174 -1.76 -14.66 -6.91
CA LYS A 174 -2.65 -14.08 -7.91
C LYS A 174 -2.22 -12.64 -8.22
N GLN A 175 -2.04 -12.37 -9.52
CA GLN A 175 -1.65 -11.05 -10.01
C GLN A 175 -2.86 -10.19 -10.34
N PHE A 176 -2.69 -8.86 -10.22
CA PHE A 176 -3.72 -7.86 -10.50
C PHE A 176 -3.16 -6.72 -11.33
N GLU A 177 -3.97 -6.20 -12.21
CA GLU A 177 -3.78 -4.91 -12.85
C GLU A 177 -4.69 -3.90 -12.15
N LEU A 178 -4.16 -3.12 -11.23
CA LEU A 178 -4.91 -2.11 -10.46
C LEU A 178 -4.28 -0.71 -10.60
N THR A 179 -3.70 -0.42 -11.74
CA THR A 179 -3.22 0.92 -12.05
C THR A 179 -4.31 1.72 -12.75
N LEU A 180 -4.55 2.93 -12.27
CA LEU A 180 -5.40 3.91 -12.94
C LEU A 180 -4.51 4.79 -13.82
N PRO A 181 -4.54 4.65 -15.15
CA PRO A 181 -3.71 5.46 -16.04
C PRO A 181 -4.12 6.94 -15.97
N LEU A 182 -3.12 7.82 -16.00
CA LEU A 182 -3.32 9.25 -15.92
C LEU A 182 -3.18 9.89 -17.32
N PRO A 183 -4.13 10.77 -17.74
CA PRO A 183 -4.01 11.44 -19.02
C PRO A 183 -2.87 12.45 -18.99
N SER A 184 -2.02 12.48 -20.01
CA SER A 184 -0.84 13.36 -20.12
C SER A 184 -1.11 14.70 -20.82
N ASP A 185 -2.20 14.82 -21.57
CA ASP A 185 -2.54 16.01 -22.35
C ASP A 185 -2.48 17.29 -21.51
N ARG A 186 -1.83 18.34 -22.04
CA ARG A 186 -1.64 19.62 -21.34
C ARG A 186 -2.94 20.29 -20.89
N ARG A 187 -4.05 20.07 -21.62
CA ARG A 187 -5.39 20.59 -21.26
C ARG A 187 -5.91 20.03 -19.97
N LEU A 188 -5.45 18.82 -19.59
CA LEU A 188 -5.80 18.12 -18.34
C LEU A 188 -4.79 18.37 -17.21
N ALA A 189 -3.79 19.24 -17.42
CA ALA A 189 -2.75 19.51 -16.41
C ALA A 189 -3.35 20.04 -15.08
N SER A 190 -4.33 20.95 -15.16
CA SER A 190 -5.02 21.47 -13.97
C SER A 190 -5.79 20.38 -13.22
N PHE A 191 -6.41 19.46 -13.94
CA PHE A 191 -7.08 18.28 -13.38
C PHE A 191 -6.08 17.35 -12.69
N ARG A 192 -4.96 16.99 -13.35
CA ARG A 192 -3.90 16.18 -12.72
C ARG A 192 -3.34 16.85 -11.45
N ASN A 193 -3.06 18.14 -11.49
CA ASN A 193 -2.58 18.88 -10.33
C ASN A 193 -3.61 18.93 -9.18
N ALA A 194 -4.90 18.91 -9.51
CA ALA A 194 -5.95 18.83 -8.50
C ALA A 194 -5.99 17.46 -7.82
N MET A 195 -5.66 16.38 -8.53
CA MET A 195 -5.66 15.01 -7.99
C MET A 195 -4.66 14.80 -6.84
N THR A 196 -3.60 15.62 -6.77
CA THR A 196 -2.59 15.54 -5.71
C THR A 196 -3.00 16.27 -4.43
N LYS A 197 -4.14 16.96 -4.44
CA LYS A 197 -4.64 17.70 -3.28
C LYS A 197 -5.47 16.82 -2.35
N ASP A 198 -5.34 17.07 -1.06
CA ASP A 198 -6.18 16.41 -0.06
C ASP A 198 -7.67 16.67 -0.36
N GLY A 199 -8.50 15.65 -0.21
CA GLY A 199 -9.94 15.76 -0.43
C GLY A 199 -10.38 15.85 -1.89
N PHE A 200 -9.48 15.67 -2.86
CA PHE A 200 -9.87 15.65 -4.27
C PHE A 200 -10.93 14.59 -4.55
N ILE A 201 -12.00 15.01 -5.23
CA ILE A 201 -13.05 14.13 -5.77
C ILE A 201 -13.08 14.33 -7.28
N ALA A 202 -12.99 13.25 -8.05
CA ALA A 202 -13.07 13.32 -9.51
C ALA A 202 -14.46 13.82 -9.92
N PRO A 203 -14.58 15.03 -10.53
CA PRO A 203 -15.84 15.66 -10.83
C PRO A 203 -16.66 14.87 -11.86
N ASP A 204 -17.94 15.16 -12.01
CA ASP A 204 -18.69 14.64 -13.17
C ASP A 204 -18.17 15.25 -14.49
N LEU A 205 -18.54 14.65 -15.62
CA LEU A 205 -18.06 15.05 -16.93
C LEU A 205 -18.46 16.50 -17.30
N ASN A 206 -19.63 16.96 -16.89
CA ASN A 206 -20.11 18.31 -17.18
C ASN A 206 -19.32 19.34 -16.38
N HIS A 207 -19.07 19.06 -15.11
CA HIS A 207 -18.26 19.92 -14.25
C HIS A 207 -16.81 19.99 -14.80
N LEU A 208 -16.21 18.85 -15.13
CA LEU A 208 -14.86 18.79 -15.72
C LEU A 208 -14.78 19.59 -17.02
N SER A 209 -15.80 19.45 -17.88
CA SER A 209 -15.94 20.17 -19.14
C SER A 209 -15.89 21.69 -18.96
N LYS A 210 -16.65 22.20 -17.97
CA LYS A 210 -16.67 23.63 -17.62
C LYS A 210 -15.32 24.10 -17.07
N THR A 211 -14.72 23.32 -16.17
CA THR A 211 -13.44 23.66 -15.52
C THR A 211 -12.29 23.74 -16.51
N ILE A 212 -12.26 22.81 -17.49
CA ILE A 212 -11.16 22.74 -18.47
C ILE A 212 -11.43 23.65 -19.69
N GLY A 213 -12.67 24.09 -19.90
CA GLY A 213 -13.06 24.86 -21.09
C GLY A 213 -13.09 24.02 -22.37
N ALA A 214 -13.39 22.72 -22.25
CA ALA A 214 -13.46 21.79 -23.39
C ALA A 214 -14.79 21.04 -23.39
N SER A 215 -15.30 20.68 -24.57
CA SER A 215 -16.56 19.92 -24.65
C SER A 215 -16.42 18.53 -24.03
N SER A 216 -17.51 18.00 -23.49
CA SER A 216 -17.58 16.62 -22.96
C SER A 216 -17.10 15.58 -23.97
N LYS A 217 -17.39 15.79 -25.26
CA LYS A 217 -16.91 14.93 -26.35
C LYS A 217 -15.39 14.98 -26.50
N THR A 218 -14.81 16.16 -26.36
CA THR A 218 -13.34 16.35 -26.41
C THR A 218 -12.68 15.65 -25.23
N ILE A 219 -13.18 15.84 -24.01
CA ILE A 219 -12.64 15.19 -22.79
C ILE A 219 -12.71 13.67 -22.91
N THR A 220 -13.87 13.11 -23.29
CA THR A 220 -14.02 11.66 -23.47
C THR A 220 -13.04 11.10 -24.50
N ARG A 221 -12.84 11.82 -25.62
CA ARG A 221 -11.86 11.41 -26.63
C ARG A 221 -10.42 11.44 -26.12
N LEU A 222 -10.06 12.48 -25.36
CA LEU A 222 -8.73 12.58 -24.76
C LEU A 222 -8.47 11.43 -23.78
N PHE A 223 -9.38 11.19 -22.86
CA PHE A 223 -9.25 10.07 -21.94
C PHE A 223 -9.14 8.74 -22.69
N LYS A 224 -9.99 8.51 -23.70
CA LYS A 224 -9.94 7.27 -24.48
C LYS A 224 -8.62 7.09 -25.23
N SER A 225 -8.06 8.16 -25.82
CA SER A 225 -6.80 8.07 -26.56
C SER A 225 -5.58 7.87 -25.64
N GLU A 226 -5.58 8.43 -24.44
CA GLU A 226 -4.41 8.41 -23.57
C GLU A 226 -4.44 7.34 -22.48
N THR A 227 -5.63 6.99 -22.01
CA THR A 227 -5.80 6.01 -20.91
C THR A 227 -6.46 4.71 -21.36
N GLY A 228 -6.91 4.62 -22.62
CA GLY A 228 -7.71 3.50 -23.10
C GLY A 228 -9.16 3.47 -22.57
N MET A 229 -9.54 4.41 -21.68
CA MET A 229 -10.82 4.43 -20.97
C MET A 229 -11.63 5.68 -21.32
N SER A 230 -12.99 5.57 -21.31
CA SER A 230 -13.79 6.80 -21.28
C SER A 230 -13.59 7.52 -19.95
N TYR A 231 -13.86 8.84 -19.90
CA TYR A 231 -13.80 9.57 -18.61
C TYR A 231 -14.72 8.97 -17.54
N GLN A 232 -15.88 8.48 -17.95
CA GLN A 232 -16.83 7.86 -17.01
C GLN A 232 -16.29 6.56 -16.43
N ASP A 233 -15.71 5.68 -17.27
CA ASP A 233 -15.07 4.45 -16.79
C ASP A 233 -13.89 4.74 -15.90
N TRP A 234 -13.06 5.71 -16.30
CA TRP A 234 -11.92 6.20 -15.52
C TRP A 234 -12.38 6.74 -14.16
N ARG A 235 -13.44 7.56 -14.14
CA ARG A 235 -14.01 8.10 -12.90
C ARG A 235 -14.55 6.99 -11.99
N GLN A 236 -15.15 5.94 -12.54
CA GLN A 236 -15.60 4.79 -11.73
C GLN A 236 -14.43 4.04 -11.11
N GLN A 237 -13.34 3.83 -11.85
CA GLN A 237 -12.13 3.22 -11.30
C GLN A 237 -11.51 4.11 -10.22
N TRP A 238 -11.43 5.41 -10.45
CA TRP A 238 -10.97 6.36 -9.43
C TRP A 238 -11.83 6.29 -8.16
N ARG A 239 -13.16 6.27 -8.30
CA ARG A 239 -14.08 6.13 -7.15
C ARG A 239 -13.87 4.82 -6.40
N LEU A 240 -13.57 3.74 -7.11
CA LEU A 240 -13.24 2.46 -6.48
C LEU A 240 -11.97 2.53 -5.65
N LEU A 241 -10.90 3.08 -6.21
CA LEU A 241 -9.63 3.25 -5.50
C LEU A 241 -9.81 4.12 -4.25
N LYS A 242 -10.52 5.25 -4.38
CA LYS A 242 -10.79 6.14 -3.26
C LYS A 242 -11.71 5.50 -2.21
N ALA A 243 -12.68 4.67 -2.63
CA ALA A 243 -13.51 3.90 -1.70
C ALA A 243 -12.65 2.93 -0.88
N ILE A 244 -11.72 2.21 -1.51
CA ILE A 244 -10.79 1.30 -0.83
C ILE A 244 -9.96 2.08 0.21
N GLU A 245 -9.41 3.22 -0.17
CA GLU A 245 -8.64 4.09 0.74
C GLU A 245 -9.46 4.50 1.97
N LEU A 246 -10.66 5.07 1.75
CA LEU A 246 -11.54 5.54 2.82
C LEU A 246 -12.03 4.41 3.73
N LEU A 247 -12.31 3.22 3.18
CA LEU A 247 -12.65 2.04 3.97
C LEU A 247 -11.46 1.51 4.78
N CYS A 248 -10.24 1.65 4.25
CA CYS A 248 -9.01 1.35 4.99
C CYS A 248 -8.77 2.35 6.15
N GLU A 249 -9.29 3.56 6.07
CA GLU A 249 -9.33 4.54 7.15
C GLU A 249 -10.45 4.27 8.18
N GLU A 250 -11.14 3.15 8.07
CA GLU A 250 -12.27 2.75 8.94
C GLU A 250 -13.48 3.71 8.89
N ARG A 251 -13.63 4.47 7.81
CA ARG A 251 -14.81 5.33 7.63
C ARG A 251 -16.07 4.49 7.48
N GLN A 252 -17.16 5.03 8.00
CA GLN A 252 -18.49 4.42 7.85
C GLN A 252 -18.89 4.29 6.39
N VAL A 253 -19.58 3.21 6.04
CA VAL A 253 -20.01 2.93 4.65
C VAL A 253 -20.87 4.08 4.10
N SER A 254 -21.75 4.66 4.93
CA SER A 254 -22.58 5.82 4.60
C SER A 254 -21.74 7.07 4.28
N ASP A 255 -20.69 7.32 5.09
CA ASP A 255 -19.81 8.47 4.88
C ASP A 255 -19.01 8.34 3.59
N VAL A 256 -18.54 7.13 3.29
CA VAL A 256 -17.85 6.82 2.03
C VAL A 256 -18.79 7.01 0.83
N ALA A 257 -20.02 6.52 0.93
CA ALA A 257 -21.03 6.67 -0.12
C ALA A 257 -21.31 8.16 -0.40
N HIS A 258 -21.50 8.95 0.66
CA HIS A 258 -21.73 10.40 0.56
C HIS A 258 -20.50 11.14 0.01
N CYS A 259 -19.32 10.89 0.56
CA CYS A 259 -18.07 11.51 0.11
C CYS A 259 -17.80 11.27 -1.38
N LEU A 260 -18.12 10.08 -1.88
CA LEU A 260 -17.92 9.70 -3.29
C LEU A 260 -19.13 10.02 -4.18
N GLU A 261 -20.08 10.82 -3.71
CA GLU A 261 -21.25 11.28 -4.47
C GLU A 261 -22.10 10.14 -5.03
N PHE A 262 -22.33 9.07 -4.25
CA PHE A 262 -23.33 8.07 -4.59
C PHE A 262 -24.72 8.55 -4.17
N SER A 263 -25.74 8.19 -4.94
CA SER A 263 -27.13 8.59 -4.68
C SER A 263 -27.71 7.96 -3.41
N SER A 264 -27.12 6.85 -2.94
CA SER A 264 -27.48 6.16 -1.69
C SER A 264 -26.39 5.17 -1.28
N ASP A 265 -26.42 4.73 -0.02
CA ASP A 265 -25.56 3.66 0.50
C ASP A 265 -25.73 2.36 -0.31
N SER A 266 -27.00 2.03 -0.66
CA SER A 266 -27.29 0.85 -1.46
C SER A 266 -26.65 0.91 -2.85
N ALA A 267 -26.63 2.09 -3.48
CA ALA A 267 -25.96 2.28 -4.77
C ALA A 267 -24.44 2.09 -4.65
N PHE A 268 -23.85 2.61 -3.60
CA PHE A 268 -22.42 2.41 -3.30
C PHE A 268 -22.10 0.93 -3.02
N ILE A 269 -22.88 0.26 -2.16
CA ILE A 269 -22.67 -1.16 -1.82
C ILE A 269 -22.76 -2.03 -3.08
N ALA A 270 -23.76 -1.80 -3.93
CA ALA A 270 -23.92 -2.53 -5.20
C ALA A 270 -22.73 -2.28 -6.15
N PHE A 271 -22.30 -1.03 -6.29
CA PHE A 271 -21.13 -0.65 -7.06
C PHE A 271 -19.88 -1.36 -6.56
N PHE A 272 -19.56 -1.24 -5.27
CA PHE A 272 -18.36 -1.81 -4.65
C PHE A 272 -18.34 -3.35 -4.81
N LYS A 273 -19.49 -4.01 -4.53
CA LYS A 273 -19.61 -5.47 -4.70
C LYS A 273 -19.42 -5.89 -6.16
N LYS A 274 -19.95 -5.14 -7.12
CA LYS A 274 -19.76 -5.43 -8.55
C LYS A 274 -18.29 -5.35 -8.95
N GLN A 275 -17.55 -4.38 -8.42
CA GLN A 275 -16.14 -4.15 -8.76
C GLN A 275 -15.16 -5.09 -8.03
N THR A 276 -15.46 -5.46 -6.78
CA THR A 276 -14.52 -6.21 -5.90
C THR A 276 -14.96 -7.65 -5.61
N GLY A 277 -16.18 -8.03 -5.97
CA GLY A 277 -16.77 -9.32 -5.62
C GLY A 277 -17.34 -9.41 -4.20
N GLN A 278 -17.10 -8.41 -3.33
CA GLN A 278 -17.51 -8.42 -1.92
C GLN A 278 -18.12 -7.08 -1.49
N THR A 279 -18.88 -7.09 -0.39
CA THR A 279 -19.44 -5.84 0.16
C THR A 279 -18.39 -5.02 0.89
N PRO A 280 -18.58 -3.68 1.05
CA PRO A 280 -17.68 -2.84 1.84
C PRO A 280 -17.46 -3.38 3.26
N LEU A 281 -18.51 -3.80 3.96
CA LEU A 281 -18.41 -4.38 5.30
C LEU A 281 -17.62 -5.70 5.33
N SER A 282 -17.80 -6.56 4.32
CA SER A 282 -16.99 -7.78 4.19
C SER A 282 -15.53 -7.45 3.96
N PHE A 283 -15.25 -6.48 3.10
CA PHE A 283 -13.88 -5.98 2.83
C PHE A 283 -13.20 -5.47 4.12
N MET A 284 -13.91 -4.69 4.93
CA MET A 284 -13.39 -4.20 6.23
C MET A 284 -13.14 -5.32 7.24
N LYS A 285 -14.05 -6.31 7.33
CA LYS A 285 -13.93 -7.45 8.28
C LYS A 285 -12.75 -8.35 7.98
N HIS A 286 -12.48 -8.67 6.72
CA HIS A 286 -11.31 -9.49 6.35
C HIS A 286 -9.98 -8.83 6.72
N ARG A 287 -9.98 -7.52 6.97
CA ARG A 287 -8.83 -6.75 7.45
C ARG A 287 -8.63 -6.88 8.96
N THR A 288 -9.71 -7.05 9.72
CA THR A 288 -9.68 -7.08 11.20
C THR A 288 -9.33 -8.48 11.76
N LEU A 289 -9.45 -9.53 10.95
CA LEU A 289 -9.16 -10.90 11.34
C LEU A 289 -7.71 -11.34 11.04
N LEU A 290 -6.86 -10.41 10.64
CA LEU A 290 -5.44 -10.58 10.33
C LEU A 290 -4.56 -9.69 11.21
#